data_63302ed386dc412f5072ccf15eab6e92
#
_entry.id   63302ed386dc412f5072ccf15eab6e92
#
_cell.length_a   1.000
_cell.length_b   1.000
_cell.length_c   1.000
_cell.angle_alpha   90.00
_cell.angle_beta   90.00
_cell.angle_gamma   90.00
#
_symmetry.space_group_name_H-M   'P 1'
#
loop_
_entity.id
_entity.type
_entity.pdbx_description
1 polymer ?
#
loop_
_entity_poly.entity_id
_entity_poly.type
_entity_poly.pdbx_seq_one_letter_code
_entity_poly.pdbx_strand_id
1 'polypeptide(L)'
;KIHLPHSQNNPLPQYLPDSFGPKDLGVDLLLLNKEEQGFTLTTEDEVVNKAILGANRAHSPYSKSPHGVGILFKNGEMICGLYAENAAFNPSLPAMQTAINFAYLNQLDVSKIERVVFAEKPLRLSHRKMAEQLLKSLCKVKMEYISL
;
A
#
# COMPACT_ATOMS: atom_id res chain seq x y z
N LYS A 1 14.36 -11.85 20.51
CA LYS A 1 15.82 -11.91 20.76
C LYS A 1 16.53 -12.15 19.43
N ILE A 2 17.66 -11.48 19.21
CA ILE A 2 18.47 -11.56 18.01
C ILE A 2 19.75 -12.31 18.36
N HIS A 3 20.10 -13.30 17.55
CA HIS A 3 21.33 -14.05 17.67
C HIS A 3 22.26 -13.68 16.50
N LEU A 4 23.44 -13.17 16.83
CA LEU A 4 24.49 -12.86 15.87
C LEU A 4 25.68 -13.80 16.07
N PRO A 5 26.51 -14.03 15.04
CA PRO A 5 27.65 -14.98 15.12
C PRO A 5 28.62 -14.72 16.30
N HIS A 6 28.71 -13.48 16.74
CA HIS A 6 29.66 -13.05 17.79
C HIS A 6 28.97 -12.47 19.04
N SER A 7 27.66 -12.64 19.18
CA SER A 7 26.92 -12.17 20.35
C SER A 7 25.84 -13.16 20.78
N GLN A 8 25.51 -13.10 22.06
CA GLN A 8 24.45 -13.94 22.61
C GLN A 8 23.07 -13.32 22.36
N ASN A 9 22.01 -14.10 22.55
CA ASN A 9 20.59 -13.76 22.39
C ASN A 9 20.16 -12.48 23.08
N ASN A 10 20.46 -11.35 22.50
CA ASN A 10 20.11 -10.05 23.04
C ASN A 10 18.81 -9.51 22.43
N PRO A 11 18.03 -8.69 23.14
CA PRO A 11 16.91 -7.96 22.58
C PRO A 11 17.40 -6.87 21.62
N LEU A 12 16.58 -6.50 20.62
CA LEU A 12 16.91 -5.49 19.62
C LEU A 12 17.45 -4.16 20.21
N PRO A 13 16.90 -3.61 21.31
CA PRO A 13 17.42 -2.36 21.89
C PRO A 13 18.88 -2.38 22.32
N GLN A 14 19.46 -3.55 22.57
CA GLN A 14 20.91 -3.65 22.87
C GLN A 14 21.79 -3.44 21.63
N TYR A 15 21.26 -3.75 20.43
CA TYR A 15 21.97 -3.54 19.17
C TYR A 15 21.66 -2.20 18.54
N LEU A 16 20.48 -1.64 18.85
CA LEU A 16 19.97 -0.40 18.30
C LEU A 16 19.32 0.43 19.43
N PRO A 17 20.12 1.00 20.34
CA PRO A 17 19.60 1.72 21.53
C PRO A 17 18.81 2.97 21.17
N ASP A 18 19.21 3.67 20.09
CA ASP A 18 18.58 4.91 19.61
C ASP A 18 17.73 4.66 18.37
N SER A 19 16.94 3.58 18.36
CA SER A 19 16.07 3.25 17.24
C SER A 19 14.95 4.27 17.08
N PHE A 20 14.84 4.87 15.89
CA PHE A 20 13.68 5.68 15.51
C PHE A 20 12.50 4.81 15.07
N GLY A 21 11.29 5.14 15.55
CA GLY A 21 10.09 4.39 15.23
C GLY A 21 8.79 5.18 15.40
N PRO A 22 7.63 4.53 15.22
CA PRO A 22 6.31 5.18 15.30
C PRO A 22 6.07 5.96 16.61
N LYS A 23 6.54 5.45 17.73
CA LYS A 23 6.37 6.08 19.04
C LYS A 23 7.04 7.44 19.14
N ASP A 24 8.18 7.65 18.47
CA ASP A 24 8.87 8.93 18.41
C ASP A 24 8.06 10.01 17.70
N LEU A 25 7.07 9.58 16.89
CA LEU A 25 6.09 10.43 16.20
C LEU A 25 4.72 10.46 16.89
N GLY A 26 4.62 9.92 18.11
CA GLY A 26 3.36 9.86 18.87
C GLY A 26 2.32 8.91 18.25
N VAL A 27 2.75 7.89 17.53
CA VAL A 27 1.88 6.90 16.87
C VAL A 27 2.05 5.54 17.54
N ASP A 28 0.98 5.05 18.16
CA ASP A 28 0.92 3.71 18.77
C ASP A 28 0.41 2.64 17.79
N LEU A 29 -0.23 3.06 16.71
CA LEU A 29 -0.78 2.17 15.68
C LEU A 29 0.35 1.55 14.85
N LEU A 30 0.43 0.22 14.85
CA LEU A 30 1.43 -0.52 14.09
C LEU A 30 0.82 -1.07 12.79
N LEU A 31 1.66 -1.28 11.77
CA LEU A 31 1.26 -1.78 10.44
C LEU A 31 0.41 -3.06 10.47
N LEU A 32 0.67 -3.96 11.42
CA LEU A 32 -0.05 -5.23 11.54
C LEU A 32 -1.33 -5.13 12.37
N ASN A 33 -1.63 -3.98 12.94
CA ASN A 33 -2.91 -3.74 13.58
C ASN A 33 -4.00 -3.65 12.50
N LYS A 34 -5.13 -4.31 12.74
CA LYS A 34 -6.27 -4.19 11.84
C LYS A 34 -6.98 -2.87 12.11
N GLU A 35 -6.84 -1.94 11.19
CA GLU A 35 -7.60 -0.69 11.17
C GLU A 35 -8.37 -0.60 9.86
N GLU A 36 -9.60 -0.12 9.92
CA GLU A 36 -10.38 0.19 8.73
C GLU A 36 -10.69 1.70 8.70
N GLN A 37 -10.53 2.29 7.53
CA GLN A 37 -10.74 3.73 7.33
C GLN A 37 -12.23 4.11 7.24
N GLY A 38 -13.13 3.12 7.17
CA GLY A 38 -14.58 3.33 7.17
C GLY A 38 -15.19 3.73 5.83
N PHE A 39 -14.50 3.53 4.71
CA PHE A 39 -15.07 3.77 3.38
C PHE A 39 -16.08 2.68 3.03
N THR A 40 -17.26 3.08 2.55
CA THR A 40 -18.33 2.15 2.21
C THR A 40 -18.18 1.61 0.79
N LEU A 41 -18.37 0.30 0.63
CA LEU A 41 -18.48 -0.34 -0.67
C LEU A 41 -19.92 -0.18 -1.17
N THR A 42 -20.11 0.66 -2.19
CA THR A 42 -21.48 1.04 -2.67
C THR A 42 -21.71 0.75 -4.16
N THR A 43 -20.84 -0.01 -4.80
CA THR A 43 -20.92 -0.28 -6.24
C THR A 43 -20.91 -1.77 -6.54
N GLU A 44 -21.52 -2.17 -7.66
CA GLU A 44 -21.44 -3.53 -8.21
C GLU A 44 -20.13 -3.76 -8.98
N ASP A 45 -19.34 -2.71 -9.21
CA ASP A 45 -18.06 -2.79 -9.90
C ASP A 45 -16.97 -3.37 -8.99
N GLU A 46 -16.58 -4.61 -9.25
CA GLU A 46 -15.63 -5.35 -8.42
C GLU A 46 -14.22 -4.72 -8.43
N VAL A 47 -13.78 -4.11 -9.52
CA VAL A 47 -12.46 -3.46 -9.58
C VAL A 47 -12.43 -2.21 -8.71
N VAL A 48 -13.53 -1.43 -8.72
CA VAL A 48 -13.73 -0.30 -7.82
C VAL A 48 -13.74 -0.78 -6.36
N ASN A 49 -14.48 -1.85 -6.07
CA ASN A 49 -14.53 -2.42 -4.73
C ASN A 49 -13.15 -2.88 -4.24
N LYS A 50 -12.30 -3.44 -5.11
CA LYS A 50 -10.91 -3.78 -4.78
C LYS A 50 -10.09 -2.54 -4.43
N ALA A 51 -10.25 -1.44 -5.16
CA ALA A 51 -9.54 -0.18 -4.87
C ALA A 51 -9.98 0.41 -3.53
N ILE A 52 -11.28 0.46 -3.25
CA ILE A 52 -11.83 0.95 -1.98
C ILE A 52 -11.42 0.03 -0.82
N LEU A 53 -11.43 -1.29 -1.01
CA LEU A 53 -10.93 -2.24 -0.01
C LEU A 53 -9.46 -1.99 0.34
N GLY A 54 -8.61 -1.72 -0.67
CA GLY A 54 -7.22 -1.35 -0.46
C GLY A 54 -7.07 -0.06 0.35
N ALA A 55 -7.88 0.96 0.03
CA ALA A 55 -7.90 2.22 0.77
C ALA A 55 -8.40 2.03 2.21
N ASN A 56 -9.42 1.18 2.43
CA ASN A 56 -9.93 0.86 3.78
C ASN A 56 -8.88 0.21 4.66
N ARG A 57 -8.04 -0.65 4.09
CA ARG A 57 -7.00 -1.37 4.81
C ARG A 57 -5.64 -0.67 4.80
N ALA A 58 -5.58 0.53 4.26
CA ALA A 58 -4.35 1.29 4.19
C ALA A 58 -3.86 1.68 5.60
N HIS A 59 -2.58 1.48 5.85
CA HIS A 59 -1.89 2.00 7.03
C HIS A 59 -1.28 3.35 6.69
N SER A 60 -1.91 4.44 7.12
CA SER A 60 -1.48 5.81 6.81
C SER A 60 -1.54 6.76 8.02
N PRO A 61 -0.88 6.39 9.15
CA PRO A 61 -1.02 7.12 10.40
C PRO A 61 -0.39 8.53 10.37
N TYR A 62 0.58 8.77 9.50
CA TYR A 62 1.34 10.02 9.45
C TYR A 62 0.75 11.03 8.47
N SER A 63 0.51 10.62 7.22
CA SER A 63 -0.07 11.48 6.17
C SER A 63 -1.57 11.63 6.28
N LYS A 64 -2.25 10.67 6.91
CA LYS A 64 -3.73 10.56 6.91
C LYS A 64 -4.31 10.53 5.49
N SER A 65 -3.55 10.02 4.53
CA SER A 65 -3.91 9.96 3.11
C SER A 65 -4.02 8.52 2.61
N PRO A 66 -5.01 7.74 3.13
CA PRO A 66 -5.19 6.35 2.74
C PRO A 66 -5.53 6.24 1.26
N HIS A 67 -4.97 5.23 0.61
CA HIS A 67 -5.28 4.92 -0.78
C HIS A 67 -5.11 3.44 -1.08
N GLY A 68 -5.84 2.99 -2.09
CA GLY A 68 -5.82 1.63 -2.59
C GLY A 68 -5.92 1.57 -4.10
N VAL A 69 -5.61 0.42 -4.67
CA VAL A 69 -5.73 0.16 -6.10
C VAL A 69 -6.36 -1.19 -6.35
N GLY A 70 -7.29 -1.24 -7.30
CA GLY A 70 -7.82 -2.46 -7.90
C GLY A 70 -7.26 -2.62 -9.31
N ILE A 71 -6.76 -3.79 -9.64
CA ILE A 71 -6.22 -4.12 -10.96
C ILE A 71 -6.94 -5.37 -11.48
N LEU A 72 -7.50 -5.27 -12.69
CA LEU A 72 -8.06 -6.38 -13.45
C LEU A 72 -7.09 -6.77 -14.55
N PHE A 73 -6.83 -8.05 -14.68
CA PHE A 73 -6.03 -8.65 -15.76
C PHE A 73 -6.93 -9.28 -16.83
N LYS A 74 -6.41 -9.43 -18.05
CA LYS A 74 -7.13 -10.02 -19.20
C LYS A 74 -7.61 -11.45 -18.99
N ASN A 75 -7.03 -12.18 -18.05
CA ASN A 75 -7.46 -13.52 -17.67
C ASN A 75 -8.61 -13.53 -16.65
N GLY A 76 -9.12 -12.35 -16.27
CA GLY A 76 -10.17 -12.17 -15.27
C GLY A 76 -9.69 -12.11 -13.83
N GLU A 77 -8.40 -12.32 -13.56
CA GLU A 77 -7.88 -12.16 -12.21
C GLU A 77 -7.92 -10.70 -11.76
N MET A 78 -8.25 -10.50 -10.50
CA MET A 78 -8.29 -9.20 -9.86
C MET A 78 -7.43 -9.18 -8.61
N ILE A 79 -6.60 -8.16 -8.49
CA ILE A 79 -5.77 -7.94 -7.30
C ILE A 79 -6.08 -6.60 -6.65
N CYS A 80 -5.72 -6.51 -5.37
CA CYS A 80 -5.84 -5.30 -4.56
C CYS A 80 -4.46 -4.90 -4.05
N GLY A 81 -4.12 -3.62 -4.16
CA GLY A 81 -2.97 -3.03 -3.49
C GLY A 81 -3.43 -2.04 -2.44
N LEU A 82 -2.68 -1.94 -1.36
CA LEU A 82 -2.94 -1.02 -0.25
C LEU A 82 -1.69 -0.22 0.09
N TYR A 83 -1.90 0.96 0.66
CA TYR A 83 -0.81 1.81 1.15
C TYR A 83 -0.31 1.31 2.50
N ALA A 84 1.00 1.17 2.63
CA ALA A 84 1.68 0.87 3.88
C ALA A 84 2.73 1.95 4.16
N GLU A 85 2.36 2.90 5.02
CA GLU A 85 3.20 4.03 5.37
C GLU A 85 4.24 3.65 6.42
N ASN A 86 5.44 4.18 6.27
CA ASN A 86 6.54 3.99 7.21
C ASN A 86 6.84 5.30 7.94
N ALA A 87 7.24 5.23 9.20
CA ALA A 87 7.64 6.39 10.01
C ALA A 87 8.75 7.22 9.35
N ALA A 88 9.68 6.58 8.66
CA ALA A 88 10.76 7.24 7.93
C ALA A 88 10.35 7.74 6.53
N PHE A 89 9.09 7.63 6.13
CA PHE A 89 8.47 8.00 4.86
C PHE A 89 9.05 7.29 3.63
N ASN A 90 10.33 7.43 3.31
CA ASN A 90 10.94 6.84 2.11
C ASN A 90 10.71 5.32 1.94
N PRO A 91 10.73 4.48 3.00
CA PRO A 91 10.41 3.06 2.90
C PRO A 91 8.92 2.75 2.78
N SER A 92 8.04 3.77 2.72
CA SER A 92 6.60 3.56 2.51
C SER A 92 6.33 2.84 1.19
N LEU A 93 5.32 1.97 1.20
CA LEU A 93 4.90 1.18 0.03
C LEU A 93 3.55 1.70 -0.48
N PRO A 94 3.53 2.53 -1.53
CA PRO A 94 2.29 2.98 -2.16
C PRO A 94 1.47 1.83 -2.74
N ALA A 95 0.14 2.00 -2.80
CA ALA A 95 -0.79 0.95 -3.21
C ALA A 95 -0.48 0.35 -4.60
N MET A 96 -0.06 1.17 -5.57
CA MET A 96 0.32 0.68 -6.89
C MET A 96 1.56 -0.23 -6.82
N GLN A 97 2.56 0.13 -6.01
CA GLN A 97 3.76 -0.69 -5.84
C GLN A 97 3.46 -2.00 -5.13
N THR A 98 2.60 -1.98 -4.08
CA THR A 98 2.20 -3.22 -3.41
C THR A 98 1.44 -4.15 -4.34
N ALA A 99 0.54 -3.62 -5.19
CA ALA A 99 -0.17 -4.41 -6.19
C ALA A 99 0.77 -5.02 -7.23
N ILE A 100 1.72 -4.24 -7.77
CA ILE A 100 2.68 -4.73 -8.77
C ILE A 100 3.62 -5.78 -8.15
N ASN A 101 4.11 -5.57 -6.93
CA ASN A 101 4.90 -6.58 -6.23
C ASN A 101 4.11 -7.87 -6.03
N PHE A 102 2.85 -7.78 -5.63
CA PHE A 102 1.96 -8.94 -5.51
C PHE A 102 1.77 -9.64 -6.85
N ALA A 103 1.57 -8.89 -7.94
CA ALA A 103 1.46 -9.46 -9.28
C ALA A 103 2.71 -10.27 -9.67
N TYR A 104 3.91 -9.70 -9.47
CA TYR A 104 5.17 -10.42 -9.75
C TYR A 104 5.32 -11.68 -8.90
N LEU A 105 5.04 -11.62 -7.61
CA LEU A 105 5.13 -12.75 -6.69
C LEU A 105 4.16 -13.90 -7.07
N ASN A 106 3.03 -13.56 -7.69
CA ASN A 106 2.02 -14.52 -8.17
C ASN A 106 2.14 -14.81 -9.67
N GLN A 107 3.24 -14.41 -10.32
CA GLN A 107 3.52 -14.68 -11.74
C GLN A 107 2.48 -14.11 -12.71
N LEU A 108 1.80 -13.02 -12.31
CA LEU A 108 0.88 -12.30 -13.18
C LEU A 108 1.67 -11.41 -14.14
N ASP A 109 1.33 -11.50 -15.42
CA ASP A 109 1.96 -10.68 -16.45
C ASP A 109 1.39 -9.25 -16.45
N VAL A 110 2.16 -8.30 -15.94
CA VAL A 110 1.76 -6.89 -15.87
C VAL A 110 1.48 -6.26 -17.23
N SER A 111 1.99 -6.83 -18.32
CA SER A 111 1.65 -6.40 -19.69
C SER A 111 0.21 -6.76 -20.08
N LYS A 112 -0.44 -7.63 -19.34
CA LYS A 112 -1.82 -8.09 -19.52
C LYS A 112 -2.81 -7.38 -18.60
N ILE A 113 -2.41 -6.30 -17.95
CA ILE A 113 -3.34 -5.44 -17.23
C ILE A 113 -4.39 -4.91 -18.23
N GLU A 114 -5.66 -5.01 -17.86
CA GLU A 114 -6.80 -4.55 -18.65
C GLU A 114 -7.42 -3.27 -18.07
N ARG A 115 -7.55 -3.20 -16.75
CA ARG A 115 -8.16 -2.06 -16.08
C ARG A 115 -7.49 -1.78 -14.74
N VAL A 116 -7.39 -0.50 -14.39
CA VAL A 116 -6.82 -0.06 -13.11
C VAL A 116 -7.68 1.05 -12.52
N VAL A 117 -8.10 0.87 -11.28
CA VAL A 117 -8.83 1.87 -10.49
C VAL A 117 -7.98 2.23 -9.27
N PHE A 118 -7.76 3.51 -9.04
CA PHE A 118 -7.05 4.04 -7.89
C PHE A 118 -8.00 4.89 -7.05
N ALA A 119 -8.22 4.49 -5.81
CA ALA A 119 -9.08 5.18 -4.84
C ALA A 119 -8.22 5.83 -3.76
N GLU A 120 -8.42 7.10 -3.48
CA GLU A 120 -7.61 7.89 -2.55
C GLU A 120 -8.44 8.91 -1.79
N LYS A 121 -8.14 9.09 -0.49
CA LYS A 121 -8.55 10.24 0.29
C LYS A 121 -7.33 11.13 0.55
N PRO A 122 -7.03 12.10 -0.34
CA PRO A 122 -5.83 12.92 -0.23
C PRO A 122 -6.03 14.02 0.82
N LEU A 123 -5.42 13.89 2.02
CA LEU A 123 -5.46 14.95 3.03
C LEU A 123 -4.18 15.79 3.02
N ARG A 124 -3.01 15.17 3.26
CA ARG A 124 -1.73 15.89 3.30
C ARG A 124 -0.91 15.73 2.04
N LEU A 125 -1.12 14.64 1.32
CA LEU A 125 -0.44 14.37 0.06
C LEU A 125 -1.30 13.48 -0.84
N SER A 126 -1.01 13.47 -2.14
CA SER A 126 -1.63 12.59 -3.12
C SER A 126 -0.57 11.75 -3.82
N HIS A 127 -0.85 10.46 -3.91
CA HIS A 127 0.01 9.49 -4.63
C HIS A 127 -0.45 9.25 -6.07
N ARG A 128 -1.51 9.93 -6.53
CA ARG A 128 -2.10 9.75 -7.85
C ARG A 128 -1.07 9.87 -8.97
N LYS A 129 -0.32 10.99 -9.02
CA LYS A 129 0.66 11.23 -10.11
C LYS A 129 1.75 10.17 -10.16
N MET A 130 2.23 9.73 -9.00
CA MET A 130 3.25 8.68 -8.91
C MET A 130 2.69 7.34 -9.38
N ALA A 131 1.46 6.98 -8.99
CA ALA A 131 0.78 5.77 -9.45
C ALA A 131 0.57 5.79 -10.97
N GLU A 132 0.12 6.93 -11.55
CA GLU A 132 -0.03 7.12 -13.00
C GLU A 132 1.30 6.96 -13.74
N GLN A 133 2.40 7.51 -13.21
CA GLN A 133 3.73 7.39 -13.84
C GLN A 133 4.24 5.95 -13.81
N LEU A 134 4.08 5.26 -12.68
CA LEU A 134 4.45 3.86 -12.56
C LEU A 134 3.66 3.01 -13.54
N LEU A 135 2.34 3.17 -13.61
CA LEU A 135 1.49 2.42 -14.54
C LEU A 135 1.89 2.64 -15.99
N LYS A 136 2.18 3.90 -16.39
CA LYS A 136 2.64 4.23 -17.74
C LYS A 136 3.96 3.57 -18.13
N SER A 137 4.83 3.27 -17.17
CA SER A 137 6.08 2.55 -17.43
C SER A 137 5.89 1.06 -17.67
N LEU A 138 4.74 0.51 -17.27
CA LEU A 138 4.45 -0.93 -17.32
C LEU A 138 3.51 -1.29 -18.48
N CYS A 139 2.48 -0.47 -18.73
CA CYS A 139 1.48 -0.73 -19.77
C CYS A 139 0.84 0.56 -20.30
N LYS A 140 -0.02 0.42 -21.34
CA LYS A 140 -0.71 1.55 -21.98
C LYS A 140 -2.09 1.85 -21.38
N VAL A 141 -2.49 1.13 -20.31
CA VAL A 141 -3.78 1.32 -19.63
C VAL A 141 -3.81 2.65 -18.91
N LYS A 142 -4.93 3.37 -19.02
CA LYS A 142 -5.17 4.58 -18.24
C LYS A 142 -5.74 4.22 -16.88
N MET A 143 -5.24 4.87 -15.85
CA MET A 143 -5.74 4.73 -14.48
C MET A 143 -7.03 5.53 -14.30
N GLU A 144 -8.08 4.88 -13.85
CA GLU A 144 -9.28 5.54 -13.32
C GLU A 144 -9.00 6.04 -11.90
N TYR A 145 -9.54 7.20 -11.54
CA TYR A 145 -9.31 7.82 -10.23
C TYR A 145 -10.64 8.07 -9.51
N ILE A 146 -10.69 7.68 -8.25
CA ILE A 146 -11.82 7.90 -7.34
C ILE A 146 -11.31 8.67 -6.13
N SER A 147 -11.93 9.80 -5.83
CA SER A 147 -11.75 10.54 -4.58
C SER A 147 -12.71 9.98 -3.52
N LEU A 148 -12.19 9.59 -2.37
CA LEU A 148 -12.91 9.06 -1.22
C LEU A 148 -13.22 10.16 -0.19
#